data_3e5d5cad3314eb442e9d63947dd183d9
#
_entry.id   3e5d5cad3314eb442e9d63947dd183d9
#
_cell.length_a   1.000
_cell.length_b   1.000
_cell.length_c   1.000
_cell.angle_alpha   90.00
_cell.angle_beta   90.00
_cell.angle_gamma   90.00
#
_symmetry.space_group_name_H-M   'P 1'
#
loop_
_entity.id
_entity.type
_entity.pdbx_description
1 polymer ?
#
loop_
_entity_poly.entity_id
_entity_poly.type
_entity_poly.pdbx_seq_one_letter_code
_entity_poly.pdbx_strand_id
1 'polypeptide(L)'
;MRHGYAVLGRPPTDLLPGMTDDDVRAAARAELCGYWAWAARRPHLWLDPVMADLGLTSMARGRHALRTGRLLTKTEAIEQAHAPAWLVDQLRARRRGEPAVSPRALAGFIAWRDARSTTRDARSAP
;
A
#
# COMPACT_ATOMS: atom_id res chain seq x y z
N MET A 1 -13.33 17.71 -9.78
CA MET A 1 -13.15 17.08 -9.72
C MET A 1 -13.05 16.56 -9.70
N ARG A 2 -12.87 16.83 -9.40
CA ARG A 2 -12.61 16.20 -9.24
C ARG A 2 -12.26 15.59 -9.31
N HIS A 3 -11.90 15.65 -9.25
CA HIS A 3 -11.39 14.82 -9.06
C HIS A 3 -10.87 14.16 -9.09
N GLY A 4 -10.55 14.47 -9.30
CA GLY A 4 -9.90 13.77 -9.36
C GLY A 4 -9.38 13.31 -8.89
N TYR A 5 -9.40 13.68 -8.53
CA TYR A 5 -9.02 13.13 -7.87
C TYR A 5 -9.15 12.59 -7.59
N ALA A 6 -8.93 13.64 -7.96
CA ALA A 6 -9.03 12.68 -7.32
C ALA A 6 -9.76 11.45 -7.17
N VAL A 7 -9.58 10.75 -7.78
CA VAL A 7 -9.90 9.38 -7.69
C VAL A 7 -9.65 8.82 -6.32
N LEU A 8 -8.75 9.45 -5.61
CA LEU A 8 -8.43 9.05 -4.24
C LEU A 8 -9.67 9.07 -3.37
N GLY A 9 -9.91 8.00 -2.60
CA GLY A 9 -11.07 7.87 -1.74
C GLY A 9 -12.27 7.21 -2.38
N ARG A 10 -12.22 6.91 -3.66
CA ARG A 10 -13.31 6.20 -4.31
C ARG A 10 -13.37 4.75 -3.83
N PRO A 11 -14.58 4.21 -3.61
CA PRO A 11 -14.71 2.79 -3.29
C PRO A 11 -14.20 1.92 -4.43
N PRO A 12 -13.74 0.68 -4.13
CA PRO A 12 -13.34 -0.24 -5.19
C PRO A 12 -14.43 -0.53 -6.22
N THR A 13 -15.69 -0.38 -5.83
CA THR A 13 -16.82 -0.59 -6.73
C THR A 13 -16.94 0.50 -7.78
N ASP A 14 -16.20 1.62 -7.64
CA ASP A 14 -16.24 2.71 -8.60
C ASP A 14 -15.23 2.53 -9.73
N LEU A 15 -14.87 1.31 -10.04
CA LEU A 15 -13.98 1.01 -11.16
C LEU A 15 -14.62 1.42 -12.47
N LEU A 16 -13.77 1.81 -13.41
CA LEU A 16 -14.24 2.21 -14.74
C LEU A 16 -14.96 1.06 -15.43
N PRO A 17 -16.04 1.36 -16.18
CA PRO A 17 -16.71 0.33 -16.96
C PRO A 17 -15.72 -0.37 -17.90
N GLY A 18 -15.81 -1.70 -17.96
CA GLY A 18 -14.94 -2.49 -18.81
C GLY A 18 -13.60 -2.87 -18.21
N MET A 19 -13.28 -2.40 -17.00
CA MET A 19 -12.05 -2.77 -16.33
C MET A 19 -12.13 -4.22 -15.86
N THR A 20 -11.17 -5.03 -16.28
CA THR A 20 -11.13 -6.46 -15.94
C THR A 20 -10.20 -6.71 -14.77
N ASP A 21 -10.26 -7.93 -14.21
CA ASP A 21 -9.33 -8.35 -13.16
C ASP A 21 -7.89 -8.28 -13.66
N ASP A 22 -7.65 -8.60 -14.93
CA ASP A 22 -6.31 -8.51 -15.50
C ASP A 22 -5.83 -7.06 -15.62
N ASP A 23 -6.73 -6.13 -15.89
CA ASP A 23 -6.39 -4.70 -15.91
C ASP A 23 -5.97 -4.24 -14.51
N VAL A 24 -6.66 -4.72 -13.47
CA VAL A 24 -6.31 -4.41 -12.09
C VAL A 24 -4.94 -4.98 -11.74
N ARG A 25 -4.67 -6.23 -12.14
CA ARG A 25 -3.35 -6.85 -11.91
C ARG A 25 -2.24 -6.08 -12.61
N ALA A 26 -2.48 -5.67 -13.85
CA ALA A 26 -1.48 -4.91 -14.62
C ALA A 26 -1.20 -3.56 -13.96
N ALA A 27 -2.23 -2.87 -13.50
CA ALA A 27 -2.07 -1.59 -12.80
C ALA A 27 -1.30 -1.76 -11.51
N ALA A 28 -1.61 -2.81 -10.73
CA ALA A 28 -0.91 -3.08 -9.47
C ALA A 28 0.57 -3.40 -9.73
N ARG A 29 0.86 -4.20 -10.76
CA ARG A 29 2.24 -4.51 -11.11
C ARG A 29 3.01 -3.26 -11.52
N ALA A 30 2.39 -2.39 -12.31
CA ALA A 30 3.02 -1.14 -12.74
C ALA A 30 3.37 -0.26 -11.56
N GLU A 31 2.46 -0.14 -10.57
CA GLU A 31 2.71 0.62 -9.35
C GLU A 31 3.86 0.02 -8.54
N LEU A 32 3.83 -1.29 -8.33
CA LEU A 32 4.84 -1.97 -7.51
C LEU A 32 6.20 -1.95 -8.19
N CYS A 33 6.25 -2.17 -9.48
CA CYS A 33 7.52 -2.17 -10.22
C CYS A 33 8.02 -0.77 -10.55
N GLY A 34 7.15 0.23 -10.48
CA GLY A 34 7.49 1.64 -10.72
C GLY A 34 7.87 2.37 -9.44
N TYR A 35 6.92 3.16 -8.94
CA TYR A 35 7.17 4.03 -7.78
C TYR A 35 7.68 3.27 -6.56
N TRP A 36 7.03 2.17 -6.20
CA TRP A 36 7.38 1.46 -4.97
C TRP A 36 8.74 0.77 -5.06
N ALA A 37 9.09 0.24 -6.23
CA ALA A 37 10.43 -0.33 -6.41
C ALA A 37 11.50 0.77 -6.32
N TRP A 38 11.21 1.96 -6.86
CA TRP A 38 12.09 3.11 -6.73
C TRP A 38 12.26 3.50 -5.26
N ALA A 39 11.14 3.62 -4.52
CA ALA A 39 11.17 3.99 -3.11
C ALA A 39 11.87 2.92 -2.25
N ALA A 40 11.69 1.65 -2.58
CA ALA A 40 12.31 0.56 -1.83
C ALA A 40 13.84 0.58 -1.88
N ARG A 41 14.42 1.26 -2.87
CA ARG A 41 15.88 1.43 -2.96
C ARG A 41 16.39 2.66 -2.21
N ARG A 42 15.51 3.37 -1.52
CA ARG A 42 15.83 4.62 -0.80
C ARG A 42 15.36 4.53 0.64
N PRO A 43 16.10 3.79 1.49
CA PRO A 43 15.63 3.53 2.87
C PRO A 43 15.32 4.79 3.67
N HIS A 44 16.02 5.89 3.41
CA HIS A 44 15.82 7.13 4.16
C HIS A 44 14.41 7.72 4.02
N LEU A 45 13.71 7.42 2.92
CA LEU A 45 12.35 7.91 2.72
C LEU A 45 11.39 7.34 3.78
N TRP A 46 11.72 6.16 4.31
CA TRP A 46 10.82 5.41 5.18
C TRP A 46 10.87 5.86 6.64
N LEU A 47 11.69 6.87 6.94
CA LEU A 47 11.69 7.52 8.26
C LEU A 47 10.48 8.46 8.40
N ASP A 48 9.87 8.85 7.30
CA ASP A 48 8.64 9.64 7.31
C ASP A 48 7.47 8.74 7.70
N PRO A 49 6.73 9.06 8.78
CA PRO A 49 5.61 8.22 9.20
C PRO A 49 4.52 8.08 8.13
N VAL A 50 4.29 9.12 7.34
CA VAL A 50 3.31 9.07 6.26
C VAL A 50 3.76 8.07 5.20
N MET A 51 5.05 8.07 4.88
CA MET A 51 5.60 7.13 3.91
C MET A 51 5.49 5.69 4.40
N ALA A 52 5.76 5.45 5.68
CA ALA A 52 5.65 4.12 6.26
C ALA A 52 4.21 3.61 6.22
N ASP A 53 3.26 4.44 6.64
CA ASP A 53 1.85 4.08 6.65
C ASP A 53 1.34 3.81 5.23
N LEU A 54 1.65 4.71 4.30
CA LEU A 54 1.22 4.59 2.93
C LEU A 54 1.83 3.34 2.27
N GLY A 55 3.10 3.08 2.56
CA GLY A 55 3.80 1.93 2.02
C GLY A 55 3.18 0.62 2.48
N LEU A 56 2.92 0.48 3.78
CA LEU A 56 2.33 -0.75 4.32
C LEU A 56 0.97 -1.05 3.71
N THR A 57 0.11 -0.05 3.61
CA THR A 57 -1.22 -0.25 3.02
C THR A 57 -1.14 -0.47 1.52
N SER A 58 -0.24 0.23 0.82
CA SER A 58 -0.07 0.05 -0.62
C SER A 58 0.48 -1.33 -0.96
N MET A 59 1.41 -1.87 -0.15
CA MET A 59 1.90 -3.22 -0.36
C MET A 59 0.80 -4.25 -0.17
N ALA A 60 -0.03 -4.10 0.86
CA ALA A 60 -1.16 -4.99 1.08
C ALA A 60 -2.14 -4.95 -0.10
N ARG A 61 -2.44 -3.76 -0.58
CA ARG A 61 -3.34 -3.59 -1.73
C ARG A 61 -2.75 -4.18 -3.00
N GLY A 62 -1.46 -3.95 -3.22
CA GLY A 62 -0.77 -4.48 -4.39
C GLY A 62 -0.71 -6.00 -4.39
N ARG A 63 -0.35 -6.61 -3.27
CA ARG A 63 -0.33 -8.07 -3.15
C ARG A 63 -1.70 -8.67 -3.43
N HIS A 64 -2.74 -8.09 -2.85
CA HIS A 64 -4.10 -8.58 -3.02
C HIS A 64 -4.54 -8.45 -4.49
N ALA A 65 -4.27 -7.30 -5.11
CA ALA A 65 -4.62 -7.05 -6.50
C ALA A 65 -3.91 -8.03 -7.44
N LEU A 66 -2.63 -8.29 -7.21
CA LEU A 66 -1.89 -9.26 -8.03
C LEU A 66 -2.46 -10.66 -7.89
N ARG A 67 -2.85 -11.04 -6.67
CA ARG A 67 -3.36 -12.39 -6.41
C ARG A 67 -4.78 -12.60 -6.93
N THR A 68 -5.64 -11.59 -6.77
CA THR A 68 -7.07 -11.76 -7.01
C THR A 68 -7.64 -10.95 -8.17
N GLY A 69 -6.93 -9.92 -8.63
CA GLY A 69 -7.48 -8.97 -9.60
C GLY A 69 -8.50 -8.01 -9.00
N ARG A 70 -8.58 -7.94 -7.66
CA ARG A 70 -9.54 -7.10 -6.96
C ARG A 70 -8.83 -6.10 -6.06
N LEU A 71 -9.52 -5.00 -5.78
CA LEU A 71 -8.98 -3.94 -4.93
C LEU A 71 -9.50 -4.08 -3.51
N LEU A 72 -8.62 -3.77 -2.55
CA LEU A 72 -9.02 -3.66 -1.14
C LEU A 72 -9.45 -2.23 -0.84
N THR A 73 -10.40 -2.08 0.09
CA THR A 73 -10.64 -0.78 0.70
C THR A 73 -9.45 -0.41 1.57
N LYS A 74 -9.36 0.86 1.98
CA LYS A 74 -8.29 1.30 2.89
C LYS A 74 -8.34 0.55 4.22
N THR A 75 -9.53 0.34 4.75
CA THR A 75 -9.70 -0.40 6.01
C THR A 75 -9.21 -1.83 5.87
N GLU A 76 -9.60 -2.51 4.79
CA GLU A 76 -9.14 -3.88 4.54
C GLU A 76 -7.63 -3.94 4.34
N ALA A 77 -7.04 -2.94 3.68
CA ALA A 77 -5.60 -2.88 3.47
C ALA A 77 -4.85 -2.78 4.80
N ILE A 78 -5.37 -2.01 5.75
CA ILE A 78 -4.79 -1.92 7.08
C ILE A 78 -4.81 -3.29 7.77
N GLU A 79 -5.94 -3.99 7.70
CA GLU A 79 -6.08 -5.31 8.34
C GLU A 79 -5.16 -6.35 7.69
N GLN A 80 -4.82 -6.19 6.43
CA GLN A 80 -3.97 -7.14 5.71
C GLN A 80 -2.52 -6.68 5.58
N ALA A 81 -2.15 -5.58 6.23
CA ALA A 81 -0.78 -5.10 6.21
C ALA A 81 0.17 -6.11 6.88
N HIS A 82 1.34 -6.31 6.32
CA HIS A 82 2.37 -7.17 6.90
C HIS A 82 3.13 -6.40 7.97
N ALA A 83 2.53 -6.32 9.15
CA ALA A 83 3.07 -5.55 10.27
C ALA A 83 2.62 -6.18 11.58
N PRO A 84 3.40 -5.98 12.65
CA PRO A 84 2.97 -6.49 13.97
C PRO A 84 1.72 -5.75 14.45
N ALA A 85 1.02 -6.38 15.40
CA ALA A 85 -0.25 -5.87 15.89
C ALA A 85 -0.18 -4.41 16.34
N TRP A 86 0.89 -4.02 17.05
CA TRP A 86 1.02 -2.65 17.53
C TRP A 86 1.07 -1.64 16.39
N LEU A 87 1.68 -2.01 15.27
CA LEU A 87 1.77 -1.11 14.12
C LEU A 87 0.44 -1.06 13.35
N VAL A 88 -0.24 -2.18 13.24
CA VAL A 88 -1.58 -2.22 12.66
C VAL A 88 -2.53 -1.33 13.47
N ASP A 89 -2.44 -1.39 14.81
CA ASP A 89 -3.25 -0.54 15.67
C ASP A 89 -2.96 0.95 15.43
N GLN A 90 -1.71 1.29 15.15
CA GLN A 90 -1.36 2.66 14.81
C GLN A 90 -1.89 3.09 13.46
N LEU A 91 -1.89 2.19 12.47
CA LEU A 91 -2.49 2.49 11.18
C LEU A 91 -3.98 2.80 11.35
N ARG A 92 -4.65 2.02 12.19
CA ARG A 92 -6.06 2.27 12.50
C ARG A 92 -6.25 3.62 13.20
N ALA A 93 -5.38 3.92 14.16
CA ALA A 93 -5.46 5.18 14.91
C ALA A 93 -5.28 6.38 13.98
N ARG A 94 -4.30 6.33 13.08
CA ARG A 94 -4.09 7.41 12.12
C ARG A 94 -5.25 7.55 11.16
N ARG A 95 -5.86 6.44 10.78
CA ARG A 95 -7.04 6.46 9.94
C ARG A 95 -8.18 7.24 10.60
N ARG A 96 -8.24 7.20 11.93
CA ARG A 96 -9.22 7.98 12.72
C ARG A 96 -8.75 9.41 12.99
N GLY A 97 -7.57 9.79 12.50
CA GLY A 97 -7.02 11.11 12.75
C GLY A 97 -6.25 11.26 14.07
N GLU A 98 -5.96 10.14 14.74
CA GLU A 98 -5.22 10.16 16.00
C GLU A 98 -3.71 10.14 15.74
N PRO A 99 -2.90 10.75 16.60
CA PRO A 99 -1.45 10.74 16.42
C PRO A 99 -0.86 9.36 16.72
N ALA A 100 0.21 9.04 16.02
CA ALA A 100 0.95 7.80 16.27
C ALA A 100 1.95 8.01 17.40
N VAL A 101 2.23 6.95 18.13
CA VAL A 101 3.12 6.99 19.28
C VAL A 101 4.32 6.04 19.17
N SER A 102 4.46 5.29 18.08
CA SER A 102 5.59 4.37 17.95
C SER A 102 6.84 5.03 17.42
N PRO A 103 8.01 4.41 17.65
CA PRO A 103 9.26 4.90 17.06
C PRO A 103 9.20 4.89 15.55
N ARG A 104 9.49 6.04 14.96
CA ARG A 104 9.51 6.21 13.50
C ARG A 104 10.43 5.24 12.81
N ALA A 105 11.65 5.08 13.36
CA ALA A 105 12.66 4.26 12.74
C ALA A 105 12.22 2.80 12.65
N LEU A 106 11.58 2.29 13.70
CA LEU A 106 11.13 0.91 13.70
C LEU A 106 9.98 0.69 12.72
N ALA A 107 8.99 1.57 12.74
CA ALA A 107 7.87 1.49 11.79
C ALA A 107 8.36 1.61 10.36
N GLY A 108 9.27 2.55 10.10
CA GLY A 108 9.85 2.74 8.78
C GLY A 108 10.65 1.54 8.30
N PHE A 109 11.41 0.91 9.19
CA PHE A 109 12.17 -0.28 8.86
C PHE A 109 11.26 -1.44 8.47
N ILE A 110 10.19 -1.65 9.24
CA ILE A 110 9.21 -2.70 8.95
C ILE A 110 8.56 -2.46 7.58
N ALA A 111 8.12 -1.23 7.33
CA ALA A 111 7.48 -0.87 6.08
C ALA A 111 8.44 -1.00 4.89
N TRP A 112 9.68 -0.58 5.07
CA TRP A 112 10.70 -0.69 4.02
C TRP A 112 11.01 -2.15 3.66
N ARG A 113 11.14 -3.01 4.68
CA ARG A 113 11.35 -4.45 4.43
C ARG A 113 10.21 -5.06 3.65
N ASP A 114 8.98 -4.72 4.03
CA ASP A 114 7.79 -5.19 3.33
C ASP A 114 7.80 -4.72 1.88
N ALA A 115 8.13 -3.45 1.65
CA ALA A 115 8.19 -2.90 0.29
C ALA A 115 9.26 -3.59 -0.55
N ARG A 116 10.44 -3.84 0.01
CA ARG A 116 11.50 -4.54 -0.71
C ARG A 116 11.07 -5.94 -1.12
N SER A 117 10.47 -6.67 -0.21
CA SER A 117 10.00 -8.03 -0.48
C SER A 117 8.89 -8.03 -1.53
N THR A 118 7.89 -7.19 -1.34
CA THR A 118 6.72 -7.15 -2.21
C THR A 118 7.07 -6.70 -3.63
N THR A 119 7.91 -5.67 -3.76
CA THR A 119 8.29 -5.18 -5.09
C THR A 119 9.19 -6.18 -5.83
N ARG A 120 10.04 -6.88 -5.09
CA ARG A 120 10.86 -7.93 -5.69
C ARG A 120 9.98 -9.07 -6.21
N ASP A 121 9.00 -9.50 -5.41
CA ASP A 121 8.10 -10.56 -5.80
C ASP A 121 7.24 -10.16 -7.00
N ALA A 122 6.83 -8.91 -7.07
CA ALA A 122 6.06 -8.40 -8.20
C ALA A 122 6.84 -8.45 -9.51
N ARG A 123 8.15 -8.20 -9.46
CA ARG A 123 9.01 -8.29 -10.64
C ARG A 123 9.22 -9.73 -11.11
N SER A 124 9.18 -10.66 -10.19
CA SER A 124 9.40 -12.08 -10.49
C SER A 124 8.11 -12.80 -10.87
N ALA A 125 6.96 -12.17 -10.65
CA ALA A 125 5.67 -12.80 -10.97
C ALA A 125 5.47 -12.92 -12.47
N PRO A 126 4.91 -14.05 -12.94
CA PRO A 126 4.62 -14.24 -14.37
C PRO A 126 3.54 -13.31 -14.89
#